data_d6b650d7bd7022591447f2c566b46ff5
#
_entry.id   d6b650d7bd7022591447f2c566b46ff5
#
_cell.length_a   1.000
_cell.length_b   1.000
_cell.length_c   1.000
_cell.angle_alpha   90.00
_cell.angle_beta   90.00
_cell.angle_gamma   90.00
#
_symmetry.space_group_name_H-M   'P 1'
#
loop_
_entity.id
_entity.type
_entity.pdbx_description
1 polymer ?
#
loop_
_entity_poly.entity_id
_entity_poly.type
_entity_poly.pdbx_seq_one_letter_code
_entity_poly.pdbx_strand_id
1 'polypeptide(L)'
;MKKVLIDLNIILDFLNKRNFHQEAAQLINMCAESTLTGYICAHEVTTLSYFLFKEQKDKNKVVTTISTLLDIFQIIPIDETILKASLLSPITDYEDAVIEASAVKFNIDYI
;
A
#
# COMPACT_ATOMS: atom_id res chain seq x y z
N MET A 1 -5.99 -5.41 17.88
CA MET A 1 -5.74 -4.26 16.98
C MET A 1 -6.18 -4.64 15.58
N LYS A 2 -6.90 -3.74 14.91
CA LYS A 2 -7.39 -4.02 13.55
C LYS A 2 -6.27 -3.94 12.52
N LYS A 3 -6.32 -4.82 11.54
CA LYS A 3 -5.39 -4.88 10.43
C LYS A 3 -6.02 -4.21 9.21
N VAL A 4 -5.34 -3.24 8.64
CA VAL A 4 -5.82 -2.47 7.49
C VAL A 4 -4.80 -2.57 6.36
N LEU A 5 -5.24 -2.96 5.18
CA LEU A 5 -4.41 -2.95 3.99
C LEU A 5 -4.64 -1.63 3.25
N ILE A 6 -3.57 -0.85 3.12
CA ILE A 6 -3.64 0.47 2.52
C ILE A 6 -3.35 0.35 1.03
N ASP A 7 -4.27 0.87 0.22
CA ASP A 7 -4.08 0.93 -1.22
C ASP A 7 -3.10 2.02 -1.59
N LEU A 8 -2.38 1.82 -2.69
CA LEU A 8 -1.45 2.79 -3.24
C LEU A 8 -2.07 4.18 -3.42
N ASN A 9 -3.33 4.24 -3.85
CA ASN A 9 -4.02 5.50 -4.08
C ASN A 9 -4.18 6.34 -2.80
N ILE A 10 -4.34 5.71 -1.64
CA ILE A 10 -4.41 6.41 -0.37
C ILE A 10 -3.09 7.13 -0.10
N ILE A 11 -1.98 6.46 -0.35
CA ILE A 11 -0.65 7.04 -0.13
C ILE A 11 -0.39 8.18 -1.12
N LEU A 12 -0.76 7.98 -2.39
CA LEU A 12 -0.63 9.03 -3.40
C LEU A 12 -1.51 10.24 -3.09
N ASP A 13 -2.71 10.03 -2.59
CA ASP A 13 -3.60 11.12 -2.17
C ASP A 13 -2.94 11.96 -1.07
N PHE A 14 -2.32 11.30 -0.11
CA PHE A 14 -1.61 11.98 0.96
C PHE A 14 -0.39 12.74 0.44
N LEU A 15 0.47 12.08 -0.33
CA LEU A 15 1.74 12.66 -0.79
C LEU A 15 1.53 13.80 -1.78
N ASN A 16 0.53 13.70 -2.64
CA ASN A 16 0.26 14.68 -3.70
C ASN A 16 -0.85 15.67 -3.31
N LYS A 17 -1.31 15.62 -2.07
CA LYS A 17 -2.37 16.50 -1.56
C LYS A 17 -3.61 16.53 -2.45
N ARG A 18 -4.05 15.33 -2.87
CA ARG A 18 -5.27 15.18 -3.67
C ARG A 18 -6.52 15.42 -2.80
N ASN A 19 -7.71 15.32 -3.40
CA ASN A 19 -8.98 15.67 -2.75
C ASN A 19 -9.21 15.04 -1.38
N PHE A 20 -8.75 13.80 -1.17
CA PHE A 20 -8.93 13.08 0.09
C PHE A 20 -7.67 13.02 0.94
N HIS A 21 -6.76 13.99 0.77
CA HIS A 21 -5.48 13.94 1.47
C HIS A 21 -5.60 14.04 2.99
N GLN A 22 -6.62 14.74 3.50
CA GLN A 22 -6.82 14.85 4.94
C GLN A 22 -7.27 13.53 5.55
N GLU A 23 -8.19 12.83 4.90
CA GLU A 23 -8.65 11.52 5.33
C GLU A 23 -7.51 10.49 5.23
N ALA A 24 -6.72 10.57 4.16
CA ALA A 24 -5.53 9.73 3.99
C ALA A 24 -4.51 9.99 5.10
N ALA A 25 -4.28 11.27 5.45
CA ALA A 25 -3.36 11.63 6.53
C ALA A 25 -3.83 11.07 7.87
N GLN A 26 -5.12 11.13 8.18
CA GLN A 26 -5.65 10.56 9.41
C GLN A 26 -5.40 9.05 9.47
N LEU A 27 -5.68 8.34 8.38
CA LEU A 27 -5.50 6.90 8.32
C LEU A 27 -4.03 6.52 8.50
N ILE A 28 -3.13 7.21 7.81
CA ILE A 28 -1.69 6.98 7.92
C ILE A 28 -1.20 7.27 9.33
N ASN A 29 -1.68 8.35 9.95
CA ASN A 29 -1.33 8.67 11.34
C ASN A 29 -1.77 7.59 12.32
N MET A 30 -2.96 7.02 12.13
CA MET A 30 -3.44 5.92 12.98
C MET A 30 -2.51 4.72 12.87
N CYS A 31 -1.99 4.45 11.68
CA CYS A 31 -1.00 3.38 11.48
C CYS A 31 0.33 3.73 12.13
N ALA A 32 0.81 4.97 11.96
CA ALA A 32 2.07 5.43 12.53
C ALA A 32 2.04 5.42 14.07
N GLU A 33 0.90 5.73 14.66
CA GLU A 33 0.71 5.75 16.12
C GLU A 33 0.34 4.39 16.68
N SER A 34 0.27 3.35 15.85
CA SER A 34 -0.09 1.99 16.22
C SER A 34 -1.52 1.83 16.76
N THR A 35 -2.42 2.75 16.41
CA THR A 35 -3.85 2.60 16.66
C THR A 35 -4.43 1.51 15.76
N LEU A 36 -3.89 1.41 14.55
CA LEU A 36 -4.17 0.35 13.58
C LEU A 36 -2.85 -0.30 13.19
N THR A 37 -2.90 -1.56 12.76
CA THR A 37 -1.76 -2.18 12.10
C THR A 37 -1.94 -2.03 10.60
N GLY A 38 -1.13 -1.16 9.98
CA GLY A 38 -1.21 -0.89 8.55
C GLY A 38 -0.33 -1.83 7.75
N TYR A 39 -0.85 -2.28 6.61
CA TYR A 39 -0.15 -3.17 5.68
C TYR A 39 -0.15 -2.57 4.28
N ILE A 40 0.92 -2.82 3.55
CA ILE A 40 1.02 -2.49 2.12
C ILE A 40 1.55 -3.73 1.40
N CYS A 41 1.01 -4.05 0.23
CA CYS A 41 1.53 -5.15 -0.59
C CYS A 41 2.88 -4.78 -1.20
N ALA A 42 3.80 -5.74 -1.24
CA ALA A 42 5.15 -5.50 -1.71
C ALA A 42 5.21 -4.90 -3.12
N HIS A 43 4.35 -5.37 -4.04
CA HIS A 43 4.35 -4.86 -5.42
C HIS A 43 3.93 -3.40 -5.51
N GLU A 44 3.11 -2.92 -4.57
CA GLU A 44 2.68 -1.52 -4.54
C GLU A 44 3.81 -0.59 -4.14
N VAL A 45 4.75 -1.06 -3.33
CA VAL A 45 5.92 -0.25 -2.93
C VAL A 45 6.76 0.10 -4.15
N THR A 46 7.00 -0.86 -5.04
CA THR A 46 7.78 -0.62 -6.25
C THR A 46 7.04 0.29 -7.23
N THR A 47 5.74 0.14 -7.35
CA THR A 47 4.90 1.02 -8.18
C THR A 47 4.93 2.45 -7.63
N LEU A 48 4.82 2.61 -6.32
CA LEU A 48 4.91 3.92 -5.68
C LEU A 48 6.25 4.58 -5.94
N SER A 49 7.35 3.83 -5.81
CA SER A 49 8.69 4.30 -6.10
C SER A 49 8.80 4.87 -7.52
N TYR A 50 8.22 4.17 -8.49
CA TYR A 50 8.21 4.61 -9.88
C TYR A 50 7.50 5.97 -10.03
N PHE A 51 6.31 6.12 -9.44
CA PHE A 51 5.55 7.38 -9.53
C PHE A 51 6.29 8.53 -8.83
N LEU A 52 6.85 8.27 -7.65
CA LEU A 52 7.58 9.29 -6.91
C LEU A 52 8.81 9.76 -7.67
N PHE A 53 9.57 8.85 -8.26
CA PHE A 53 10.76 9.21 -9.03
C PHE A 53 10.38 10.02 -10.27
N LYS A 54 9.29 9.65 -10.93
CA LYS A 54 8.81 10.38 -12.12
C LYS A 54 8.46 11.83 -11.78
N GLU A 55 7.87 12.08 -10.60
CA GLU A 55 7.47 13.42 -10.18
C GLU A 55 8.63 14.23 -9.62
N GLN A 56 9.41 13.65 -8.73
CA GLN A 56 10.44 14.37 -7.97
C GLN A 56 11.79 14.39 -8.67
N LYS A 57 12.08 13.39 -9.48
CA LYS A 57 13.36 13.21 -10.22
C LYS A 57 14.59 13.31 -9.29
N ASP A 58 14.41 12.92 -8.03
CA ASP A 58 15.45 12.96 -7.01
C ASP A 58 15.42 11.64 -6.24
N LYS A 59 16.41 10.80 -6.51
CA LYS A 59 16.50 9.47 -5.92
C LYS A 59 16.57 9.54 -4.39
N ASN A 60 17.26 10.52 -3.83
CA ASN A 60 17.40 10.63 -2.38
C ASN A 60 16.07 10.92 -1.71
N LYS A 61 15.25 11.77 -2.30
CA LYS A 61 13.89 12.04 -1.78
C LYS A 61 13.01 10.81 -1.86
N VAL A 62 13.09 10.08 -2.97
CA VAL A 62 12.31 8.84 -3.14
C VAL A 62 12.72 7.81 -2.08
N VAL A 63 14.02 7.60 -1.89
CA VAL A 63 14.52 6.65 -0.88
C VAL A 63 14.04 7.05 0.52
N THR A 64 14.11 8.33 0.88
CA THR A 64 13.65 8.81 2.18
C THR A 64 12.17 8.55 2.38
N THR A 65 11.34 8.85 1.38
CA THR A 65 9.89 8.62 1.46
C THR A 65 9.57 7.14 1.61
N ILE A 66 10.17 6.29 0.78
CA ILE A 66 9.95 4.84 0.85
C ILE A 66 10.43 4.28 2.19
N SER A 67 11.58 4.72 2.68
CA SER A 67 12.09 4.27 3.99
C SER A 67 11.12 4.60 5.11
N THR A 68 10.54 5.80 5.11
CA THR A 68 9.55 6.20 6.10
C THR A 68 8.31 5.32 6.04
N LEU A 69 7.82 5.01 4.85
CA LEU A 69 6.66 4.14 4.68
C LEU A 69 6.95 2.72 5.17
N LEU A 70 8.14 2.21 4.91
CA LEU A 70 8.54 0.87 5.38
C LEU A 70 8.66 0.82 6.90
N ASP A 71 8.93 1.94 7.56
CA ASP A 71 8.95 2.01 9.03
C ASP A 71 7.53 2.02 9.62
N ILE A 72 6.57 2.59 8.91
CA ILE A 72 5.19 2.72 9.38
C ILE A 72 4.38 1.44 9.14
N PHE A 73 4.54 0.84 7.96
CA PHE A 73 3.67 -0.24 7.49
C PHE A 73 4.37 -1.60 7.50
N GLN A 74 3.57 -2.63 7.75
CA GLN A 74 4.01 -4.02 7.53
C GLN A 74 3.86 -4.33 6.04
N ILE A 75 4.81 -5.07 5.49
CA ILE A 75 4.78 -5.41 4.07
C ILE A 75 4.25 -6.82 3.88
N ILE A 76 3.24 -6.96 3.02
CA ILE A 76 2.72 -8.27 2.63
C ILE A 76 3.54 -8.76 1.44
N PRO A 77 4.28 -9.86 1.60
CA PRO A 77 5.03 -10.42 0.47
C PRO A 77 4.08 -11.01 -0.56
N ILE A 78 4.37 -10.79 -1.83
CA ILE A 78 3.58 -11.32 -2.93
C ILE A 78 4.36 -12.48 -3.55
N ASP A 79 3.83 -13.69 -3.42
CA ASP A 79 4.49 -14.90 -3.89
C ASP A 79 3.77 -15.51 -5.12
N GLU A 80 4.34 -16.58 -5.63
CA GLU A 80 3.79 -17.27 -6.80
C GLU A 80 2.37 -17.77 -6.54
N THR A 81 2.08 -18.25 -5.34
CA THR A 81 0.76 -18.77 -4.99
C THR A 81 -0.30 -17.68 -5.10
N ILE A 82 -0.02 -16.49 -4.57
CA ILE A 82 -0.93 -15.35 -4.65
C ILE A 82 -1.13 -14.93 -6.10
N LEU A 83 -0.05 -14.87 -6.88
CA LEU A 83 -0.13 -14.44 -8.28
C LEU A 83 -0.96 -15.40 -9.12
N LYS A 84 -0.80 -16.69 -8.91
CA LYS A 84 -1.57 -17.71 -9.62
C LYS A 84 -3.04 -17.70 -9.20
N ALA A 85 -3.32 -17.63 -7.89
CA ALA A 85 -4.69 -17.59 -7.40
C ALA A 85 -5.44 -16.37 -7.93
N SER A 86 -4.76 -15.24 -8.06
CA SER A 86 -5.35 -13.99 -8.54
C SER A 86 -5.81 -14.07 -10.01
N LEU A 87 -5.19 -14.93 -10.81
CA LEU A 87 -5.62 -15.15 -12.20
C LEU A 87 -7.02 -15.78 -12.29
N LEU A 88 -7.44 -16.47 -11.25
CA LEU A 88 -8.75 -17.15 -11.20
C LEU A 88 -9.84 -16.27 -10.58
N SER A 89 -9.47 -15.08 -10.11
CA SER A 89 -10.42 -14.15 -9.50
C SER A 89 -11.39 -13.57 -10.53
N PRO A 90 -12.66 -13.32 -10.16
CA PRO A 90 -13.59 -12.61 -11.03
C PRO A 90 -13.29 -11.12 -11.15
N ILE A 91 -12.38 -10.58 -10.34
CA ILE A 91 -11.99 -9.17 -10.40
C ILE A 91 -11.23 -8.91 -11.70
N THR A 92 -11.69 -7.91 -12.46
CA THR A 92 -11.15 -7.61 -13.79
C THR A 92 -9.72 -7.08 -13.73
N ASP A 93 -9.43 -6.18 -12.78
CA ASP A 93 -8.10 -5.61 -12.62
C ASP A 93 -7.22 -6.60 -11.85
N TYR A 94 -6.15 -7.06 -12.49
CA TYR A 94 -5.27 -8.07 -11.90
C TYR A 94 -4.58 -7.57 -10.63
N GLU A 95 -4.16 -6.31 -10.60
CA GLU A 95 -3.53 -5.74 -9.40
C GLU A 95 -4.51 -5.75 -8.21
N ASP A 96 -5.77 -5.37 -8.46
CA ASP A 96 -6.80 -5.43 -7.42
C ASP A 96 -7.07 -6.86 -6.96
N ALA A 97 -7.04 -7.82 -7.88
CA ALA A 97 -7.19 -9.23 -7.53
C ALA A 97 -6.05 -9.72 -6.63
N VAL A 98 -4.82 -9.28 -6.90
CA VAL A 98 -3.67 -9.61 -6.07
C VAL A 98 -3.82 -9.02 -4.67
N ILE A 99 -4.29 -7.78 -4.57
CA ILE A 99 -4.53 -7.12 -3.29
C ILE A 99 -5.59 -7.88 -2.47
N GLU A 100 -6.70 -8.26 -3.10
CA GLU A 100 -7.76 -9.02 -2.42
C GLU A 100 -7.24 -10.38 -1.94
N ALA A 101 -6.55 -11.12 -2.79
CA ALA A 101 -6.00 -12.43 -2.43
C ALA A 101 -5.01 -12.31 -1.27
N SER A 102 -4.21 -11.25 -1.26
CA SER A 102 -3.26 -10.97 -0.18
C SER A 102 -3.98 -10.66 1.13
N ALA A 103 -5.05 -9.86 1.06
CA ALA A 103 -5.84 -9.52 2.24
C ALA A 103 -6.46 -10.77 2.88
N VAL A 104 -6.96 -11.69 2.06
CA VAL A 104 -7.52 -12.96 2.55
C VAL A 104 -6.44 -13.80 3.21
N LYS A 105 -5.30 -13.96 2.56
CA LYS A 105 -4.22 -14.81 3.07
C LYS A 105 -3.69 -14.32 4.42
N PHE A 106 -3.62 -13.02 4.63
CA PHE A 106 -3.06 -12.43 5.84
C PHE A 106 -4.12 -11.97 6.84
N ASN A 107 -5.37 -12.35 6.63
CA ASN A 107 -6.49 -12.08 7.55
C ASN A 107 -6.65 -10.59 7.84
N ILE A 108 -6.61 -9.79 6.79
CA ILE A 108 -6.79 -8.34 6.90
C ILE A 108 -8.26 -8.04 7.20
N ASP A 109 -8.50 -7.12 8.12
CA ASP A 109 -9.85 -6.73 8.52
C ASP A 109 -10.51 -5.77 7.52
N TYR A 110 -9.73 -4.82 6.97
CA TYR A 110 -10.23 -3.80 6.05
C TYR A 110 -9.22 -3.53 4.94
N ILE A 111 -9.71 -3.24 3.78
CA ILE A 111 -8.89 -2.79 2.64
C ILE A 111 -9.12 -1.30 2.40
#